data_16bc02bbaade8e7e921dd06e8934316c
#
_entry.id   16bc02bbaade8e7e921dd06e8934316c
#
_cell.length_a   1.000
_cell.length_b   1.000
_cell.length_c   1.000
_cell.angle_alpha   90.00
_cell.angle_beta   90.00
_cell.angle_gamma   90.00
#
_symmetry.space_group_name_H-M   'P 1'
#
loop_
_entity.id
_entity.type
_entity.pdbx_description
1 polymer ?
#
loop_
_entity_poly.entity_id
_entity_poly.type
_entity_poly.pdbx_seq_one_letter_code
_entity_poly.pdbx_strand_id
1 'polypeptide(L)'
;MSTTPVRLGELFTQLAERNLPLRTDQPLPPALSGANDAESSPWYVKALVGIAAWIAAFFLGAFFGVAGLIDSKESMLIWGAILTVGAVILKRLVRNSIFWGQLTFAFVLAGQGLLIGGFAWWNEDMGNLVTNMALFVVALEIVIFGLYPDALHRMLSVLAIVGALLVVLYDQKMIEAVHALLLLLAVGTVAVWQGEFRLLASRFAPLKAP
;
A
#
# COMPACT_ATOMS: atom_id res chain seq x y z
N MET A 1 -14.83 24.00 -26.94
CA MET A 1 -13.40 24.36 -27.08
C MET A 1 -12.60 23.09 -26.79
N SER A 2 -12.03 22.48 -27.83
CA SER A 2 -11.21 21.27 -27.72
C SER A 2 -9.80 21.70 -27.30
N THR A 3 -9.43 21.46 -26.04
CA THR A 3 -8.06 21.64 -25.56
C THR A 3 -7.27 20.39 -25.93
N THR A 4 -6.69 20.38 -27.13
CA THR A 4 -5.67 19.39 -27.48
C THR A 4 -4.48 19.55 -26.52
N PRO A 5 -3.98 18.47 -25.88
CA PRO A 5 -2.80 18.56 -25.04
C PRO A 5 -1.60 18.97 -25.91
N VAL A 6 -1.09 20.17 -25.68
CA VAL A 6 0.10 20.68 -26.38
C VAL A 6 1.29 19.84 -25.94
N ARG A 7 1.96 19.17 -26.88
CA ARG A 7 3.18 18.42 -26.57
C ARG A 7 4.28 19.39 -26.16
N LEU A 8 5.06 19.05 -25.13
CA LEU A 8 6.17 19.87 -24.63
C LEU A 8 7.09 20.35 -25.77
N GLY A 9 7.35 19.51 -26.77
CA GLY A 9 8.14 19.90 -27.97
C GLY A 9 7.51 21.00 -28.78
N GLU A 10 6.18 21.00 -28.98
CA GLU A 10 5.45 22.05 -29.68
C GLU A 10 5.48 23.39 -28.92
N LEU A 11 5.43 23.28 -27.58
CA LEU A 11 5.52 24.45 -26.72
C LEU A 11 6.91 25.10 -26.76
N PHE A 12 7.98 24.30 -26.80
CA PHE A 12 9.34 24.78 -26.96
C PHE A 12 9.54 25.44 -28.32
N THR A 13 8.97 24.88 -29.40
CA THR A 13 9.04 25.47 -30.75
C THR A 13 8.32 26.81 -30.79
N GLN A 14 7.12 26.90 -30.20
CA GLN A 14 6.35 28.15 -30.14
C GLN A 14 7.05 29.21 -29.26
N LEU A 15 7.72 28.82 -28.21
CA LEU A 15 8.49 29.74 -27.36
C LEU A 15 9.75 30.23 -28.05
N ALA A 16 10.43 29.38 -28.83
CA ALA A 16 11.57 29.74 -29.67
C ALA A 16 11.18 30.71 -30.78
N GLU A 17 10.05 30.49 -31.45
CA GLU A 17 9.50 31.39 -32.48
C GLU A 17 9.15 32.78 -31.92
N ARG A 18 8.81 32.89 -30.65
CA ARG A 18 8.51 34.16 -29.97
C ARG A 18 9.75 34.86 -29.41
N ASN A 19 10.96 34.39 -29.70
CA ASN A 19 12.22 34.93 -29.17
C ASN A 19 12.27 35.05 -27.64
N LEU A 20 11.55 34.19 -26.93
CA LEU A 20 11.65 34.15 -25.49
C LEU A 20 12.94 33.43 -25.12
N PRO A 21 13.79 33.98 -24.22
CA PRO A 21 15.06 33.37 -23.84
C PRO A 21 14.77 32.06 -23.04
N LEU A 22 14.81 30.97 -23.77
CA LEU A 22 14.75 29.64 -23.17
C LEU A 22 16.11 29.39 -22.53
N ARG A 23 16.11 29.22 -21.21
CA ARG A 23 17.28 28.83 -20.45
C ARG A 23 17.52 27.33 -20.66
N THR A 24 18.16 27.00 -21.79
CA THR A 24 18.44 25.62 -22.21
C THR A 24 19.59 24.96 -21.42
N ASP A 25 20.27 25.73 -20.59
CA ASP A 25 21.40 25.29 -19.73
C ASP A 25 20.98 24.68 -18.41
N GLN A 26 19.69 24.82 -18.03
CA GLN A 26 19.18 24.11 -16.85
C GLN A 26 18.62 22.73 -17.25
N PRO A 27 19.12 21.65 -16.65
CA PRO A 27 18.49 20.34 -16.81
C PRO A 27 17.01 20.45 -16.41
N LEU A 28 16.12 19.90 -17.24
CA LEU A 28 14.69 19.82 -16.94
C LEU A 28 14.52 19.26 -15.52
N PRO A 29 13.69 19.88 -14.68
CA PRO A 29 13.38 19.32 -13.37
C PRO A 29 13.03 17.84 -13.51
N PRO A 30 13.48 16.97 -12.58
CA PRO A 30 13.20 15.53 -12.65
C PRO A 30 11.71 15.20 -12.80
N ALA A 31 10.83 16.09 -12.33
CA ALA A 31 9.38 16.00 -12.50
C ALA A 31 8.92 16.17 -13.97
N LEU A 32 9.71 16.82 -14.82
CA LEU A 32 9.40 17.04 -16.24
C LEU A 32 10.23 16.16 -17.19
N SER A 33 11.39 15.66 -16.72
CA SER A 33 12.26 14.76 -17.50
C SER A 33 11.85 13.30 -17.43
N GLY A 34 10.95 12.94 -16.52
CA GLY A 34 10.42 11.61 -16.30
C GLY A 34 8.91 11.63 -16.19
N ALA A 35 8.19 11.96 -17.27
CA ALA A 35 6.86 11.41 -17.39
C ALA A 35 7.05 9.89 -17.45
N ASN A 36 7.00 9.24 -16.29
CA ASN A 36 7.03 7.78 -16.20
C ASN A 36 5.96 7.27 -17.17
N ASP A 37 6.31 6.32 -18.05
CA ASP A 37 5.36 5.68 -18.96
C ASP A 37 4.12 5.18 -18.23
N ALA A 38 4.26 4.88 -16.92
CA ALA A 38 3.19 4.52 -16.01
C ALA A 38 2.18 5.67 -15.75
N GLU A 39 2.61 6.94 -15.68
CA GLU A 39 1.70 8.10 -15.48
C GLU A 39 0.97 8.48 -16.75
N SER A 40 1.61 8.32 -17.92
CA SER A 40 1.03 8.62 -19.22
C SER A 40 0.02 7.59 -19.70
N SER A 41 -0.02 6.41 -19.12
CA SER A 41 -0.94 5.34 -19.52
C SER A 41 -2.40 5.69 -19.23
N PRO A 42 -3.34 5.46 -20.20
CA PRO A 42 -4.77 5.65 -19.97
C PRO A 42 -5.27 4.83 -18.77
N TRP A 43 -6.28 5.36 -18.06
CA TRP A 43 -6.84 4.71 -16.86
C TRP A 43 -7.29 3.26 -17.08
N TYR A 44 -7.85 2.96 -18.26
CA TYR A 44 -8.30 1.59 -18.58
C TYR A 44 -7.14 0.61 -18.72
N VAL A 45 -5.97 1.05 -19.20
CA VAL A 45 -4.75 0.23 -19.23
C VAL A 45 -4.30 -0.06 -17.79
N LYS A 46 -4.31 0.95 -16.91
CA LYS A 46 -3.97 0.78 -15.50
C LYS A 46 -4.92 -0.21 -14.82
N ALA A 47 -6.22 -0.09 -15.09
CA ALA A 47 -7.23 -1.02 -14.55
C ALA A 47 -7.03 -2.45 -15.07
N LEU A 48 -6.80 -2.63 -16.38
CA LEU A 48 -6.60 -3.95 -17.01
C LEU A 48 -5.35 -4.64 -16.45
N VAL A 49 -4.24 -3.90 -16.35
CA VAL A 49 -2.98 -4.41 -15.78
C VAL A 49 -3.15 -4.76 -14.30
N GLY A 50 -3.92 -3.95 -13.54
CA GLY A 50 -4.28 -4.25 -12.16
C GLY A 50 -5.05 -5.57 -12.04
N ILE A 51 -6.11 -5.74 -12.83
CA ILE A 51 -6.90 -6.97 -12.85
C ILE A 51 -6.04 -8.18 -13.22
N ALA A 52 -5.17 -8.05 -14.24
CA ALA A 52 -4.26 -9.14 -14.64
C ALA A 52 -3.32 -9.54 -13.50
N ALA A 53 -2.80 -8.57 -12.74
CA ALA A 53 -1.94 -8.85 -11.58
C ALA A 53 -2.68 -9.59 -10.47
N TRP A 54 -3.94 -9.23 -10.18
CA TRP A 54 -4.77 -9.92 -9.20
C TRP A 54 -5.13 -11.34 -9.64
N ILE A 55 -5.46 -11.54 -10.92
CA ILE A 55 -5.70 -12.88 -11.50
C ILE A 55 -4.44 -13.74 -11.37
N ALA A 56 -3.25 -13.21 -11.70
CA ALA A 56 -1.99 -13.92 -11.54
C ALA A 56 -1.72 -14.31 -10.07
N ALA A 57 -1.98 -13.40 -9.12
CA ALA A 57 -1.83 -13.68 -7.69
C ALA A 57 -2.82 -14.75 -7.22
N PHE A 58 -4.07 -14.72 -7.69
CA PHE A 58 -5.07 -15.74 -7.39
C PHE A 58 -4.65 -17.13 -7.90
N PHE A 59 -4.18 -17.24 -9.16
CA PHE A 59 -3.70 -18.50 -9.71
C PHE A 59 -2.47 -19.02 -8.95
N LEU A 60 -1.57 -18.12 -8.54
CA LEU A 60 -0.42 -18.52 -7.72
C LEU A 60 -0.88 -19.08 -6.37
N GLY A 61 -1.82 -18.42 -5.70
CA GLY A 61 -2.41 -18.90 -4.44
C GLY A 61 -3.10 -20.26 -4.59
N ALA A 62 -3.89 -20.43 -5.66
CA ALA A 62 -4.54 -21.70 -5.99
C ALA A 62 -3.50 -22.80 -6.25
N PHE A 63 -2.41 -22.49 -6.96
CA PHE A 63 -1.31 -23.41 -7.19
C PHE A 63 -0.67 -23.89 -5.87
N PHE A 64 -0.40 -22.97 -4.93
CA PHE A 64 0.13 -23.35 -3.61
C PHE A 64 -0.81 -24.30 -2.86
N GLY A 65 -2.14 -24.07 -2.95
CA GLY A 65 -3.14 -24.96 -2.35
C GLY A 65 -3.15 -26.34 -3.00
N VAL A 66 -3.23 -26.41 -4.33
CA VAL A 66 -3.29 -27.68 -5.07
C VAL A 66 -1.98 -28.45 -4.96
N ALA A 67 -0.85 -27.77 -4.91
CA ALA A 67 0.47 -28.41 -4.75
C ALA A 67 0.74 -28.91 -3.33
N GLY A 68 -0.17 -28.72 -2.38
CA GLY A 68 0.02 -29.13 -0.97
C GLY A 68 1.11 -28.34 -0.25
N LEU A 69 1.41 -27.12 -0.72
CA LEU A 69 2.46 -26.30 -0.12
C LEU A 69 1.98 -25.54 1.13
N ILE A 70 0.67 -25.52 1.35
CA ILE A 70 0.01 -24.82 2.48
C ILE A 70 -0.95 -25.77 3.23
N ASP A 71 -0.57 -27.02 3.38
CA ASP A 71 -1.37 -28.08 4.03
C ASP A 71 -1.15 -28.20 5.55
N SER A 72 -0.23 -27.41 6.09
CA SER A 72 0.05 -27.35 7.52
C SER A 72 0.19 -25.88 8.00
N LYS A 73 -0.01 -25.67 9.31
CA LYS A 73 0.14 -24.34 9.91
C LYS A 73 1.55 -23.79 9.74
N GLU A 74 2.56 -24.65 9.82
CA GLU A 74 3.97 -24.29 9.63
C GLU A 74 4.22 -23.84 8.19
N SER A 75 3.70 -24.57 7.21
CA SER A 75 3.84 -24.23 5.79
C SER A 75 3.14 -22.92 5.46
N MET A 76 1.95 -22.66 6.02
CA MET A 76 1.25 -21.38 5.85
C MET A 76 2.08 -20.20 6.40
N LEU A 77 2.68 -20.35 7.59
CA LEU A 77 3.53 -19.32 8.17
C LEU A 77 4.80 -19.07 7.33
N ILE A 78 5.46 -20.13 6.88
CA ILE A 78 6.68 -20.04 6.06
C ILE A 78 6.37 -19.36 4.72
N TRP A 79 5.37 -19.87 3.97
CA TRP A 79 5.00 -19.27 2.69
C TRP A 79 4.44 -17.86 2.82
N GLY A 80 3.68 -17.59 3.87
CA GLY A 80 3.21 -16.26 4.20
C GLY A 80 4.36 -15.28 4.41
N ALA A 81 5.39 -15.68 5.17
CA ALA A 81 6.59 -14.88 5.37
C ALA A 81 7.37 -14.69 4.06
N ILE A 82 7.58 -15.76 3.26
CA ILE A 82 8.28 -15.68 1.98
C ILE A 82 7.57 -14.72 1.01
N LEU A 83 6.24 -14.81 0.87
CA LEU A 83 5.46 -13.94 -0.01
C LEU A 83 5.51 -12.48 0.46
N THR A 84 5.35 -12.24 1.76
CA THR A 84 5.39 -10.89 2.33
C THR A 84 6.75 -10.25 2.17
N VAL A 85 7.82 -10.94 2.56
CA VAL A 85 9.20 -10.44 2.43
C VAL A 85 9.58 -10.28 0.96
N GLY A 86 9.25 -11.25 0.12
CA GLY A 86 9.46 -11.21 -1.32
C GLY A 86 8.77 -10.01 -1.96
N ALA A 87 7.51 -9.72 -1.59
CA ALA A 87 6.77 -8.56 -2.07
C ALA A 87 7.44 -7.24 -1.65
N VAL A 88 7.90 -7.12 -0.40
CA VAL A 88 8.63 -5.94 0.10
C VAL A 88 9.92 -5.71 -0.69
N ILE A 89 10.71 -6.76 -0.91
CA ILE A 89 11.95 -6.69 -1.68
C ILE A 89 11.65 -6.29 -3.12
N LEU A 90 10.71 -6.97 -3.76
CA LEU A 90 10.34 -6.73 -5.15
C LEU A 90 9.82 -5.30 -5.36
N LYS A 91 9.01 -4.78 -4.44
CA LYS A 91 8.53 -3.39 -4.48
C LYS A 91 9.66 -2.37 -4.43
N ARG A 92 10.74 -2.67 -3.71
CA ARG A 92 11.93 -1.80 -3.64
C ARG A 92 12.78 -1.86 -4.89
N LEU A 93 12.85 -3.03 -5.55
CA LEU A 93 13.65 -3.25 -6.76
C LEU A 93 12.96 -2.69 -8.00
N VAL A 94 11.64 -2.84 -8.10
CA VAL A 94 10.86 -2.48 -9.30
C VAL A 94 9.98 -1.26 -9.02
N ARG A 95 10.54 -0.07 -9.18
CA ARG A 95 9.88 1.19 -8.78
C ARG A 95 8.85 1.73 -9.78
N ASN A 96 8.98 1.41 -11.08
CA ASN A 96 8.31 2.17 -12.15
C ASN A 96 7.33 1.35 -13.01
N SER A 97 6.83 0.21 -12.54
CA SER A 97 5.89 -0.62 -13.29
C SER A 97 4.56 -0.76 -12.57
N ILE A 98 3.47 -0.45 -13.27
CA ILE A 98 2.09 -0.61 -12.75
C ILE A 98 1.82 -2.08 -12.43
N PHE A 99 2.20 -2.99 -13.34
CA PHE A 99 1.99 -4.42 -13.16
C PHE A 99 2.67 -4.94 -11.89
N TRP A 100 3.97 -4.67 -11.74
CA TRP A 100 4.73 -5.09 -10.57
C TRP A 100 4.21 -4.46 -9.28
N GLY A 101 3.77 -3.20 -9.36
CA GLY A 101 3.14 -2.52 -8.23
C GLY A 101 1.90 -3.26 -7.72
N GLN A 102 0.99 -3.64 -8.62
CA GLN A 102 -0.22 -4.39 -8.30
C GLN A 102 0.07 -5.83 -7.87
N LEU A 103 1.01 -6.48 -8.54
CA LEU A 103 1.40 -7.87 -8.21
C LEU A 103 2.04 -7.94 -6.82
N THR A 104 2.95 -7.04 -6.48
CA THR A 104 3.55 -6.98 -5.13
C THR A 104 2.52 -6.67 -4.06
N PHE A 105 1.54 -5.81 -4.37
CA PHE A 105 0.42 -5.52 -3.48
C PHE A 105 -0.43 -6.78 -3.24
N ALA A 106 -0.77 -7.53 -4.29
CA ALA A 106 -1.50 -8.78 -4.16
C ALA A 106 -0.71 -9.83 -3.36
N PHE A 107 0.61 -9.91 -3.57
CA PHE A 107 1.47 -10.84 -2.83
C PHE A 107 1.60 -10.49 -1.35
N VAL A 108 1.71 -9.20 -0.99
CA VAL A 108 1.77 -8.82 0.42
C VAL A 108 0.45 -9.16 1.12
N LEU A 109 -0.70 -8.92 0.48
CA LEU A 109 -2.00 -9.28 1.05
C LEU A 109 -2.18 -10.81 1.16
N ALA A 110 -1.78 -11.57 0.14
CA ALA A 110 -1.81 -13.03 0.19
C ALA A 110 -0.89 -13.58 1.28
N GLY A 111 0.32 -13.05 1.40
CA GLY A 111 1.27 -13.39 2.45
C GLY A 111 0.73 -13.10 3.85
N GLN A 112 0.12 -11.93 4.05
CA GLN A 112 -0.56 -11.58 5.32
C GLN A 112 -1.71 -12.55 5.60
N GLY A 113 -2.54 -12.88 4.60
CA GLY A 113 -3.62 -13.85 4.75
C GLY A 113 -3.12 -15.23 5.20
N LEU A 114 -2.01 -15.71 4.64
CA LEU A 114 -1.38 -16.98 5.07
C LEU A 114 -0.80 -16.88 6.48
N LEU A 115 -0.14 -15.77 6.83
CA LEU A 115 0.38 -15.56 8.19
C LEU A 115 -0.74 -15.56 9.23
N ILE A 116 -1.83 -14.84 8.94
CA ILE A 116 -3.00 -14.76 9.82
C ILE A 116 -3.68 -16.14 9.92
N GLY A 117 -3.88 -16.83 8.81
CA GLY A 117 -4.47 -18.17 8.78
C GLY A 117 -3.62 -19.21 9.50
N GLY A 118 -2.32 -19.22 9.25
CA GLY A 118 -1.38 -20.12 9.95
C GLY A 118 -1.32 -19.85 11.45
N PHE A 119 -1.32 -18.57 11.86
CA PHE A 119 -1.37 -18.20 13.28
C PHE A 119 -2.72 -18.55 13.93
N ALA A 120 -3.83 -18.38 13.20
CA ALA A 120 -5.15 -18.79 13.68
C ALA A 120 -5.17 -20.29 13.99
N TRP A 121 -4.68 -21.10 13.05
CA TRP A 121 -4.59 -22.54 13.22
C TRP A 121 -3.67 -22.94 14.37
N TRP A 122 -2.53 -22.26 14.52
CA TRP A 122 -1.63 -22.48 15.65
C TRP A 122 -2.28 -22.16 17.00
N ASN A 123 -3.13 -21.14 17.06
CA ASN A 123 -3.71 -20.60 18.28
C ASN A 123 -5.09 -21.22 18.63
N GLU A 124 -5.55 -22.21 17.85
CA GLU A 124 -6.88 -22.82 18.00
C GLU A 124 -7.12 -23.43 19.38
N ASP A 125 -6.05 -23.98 20.00
CA ASP A 125 -6.08 -24.60 21.33
C ASP A 125 -5.86 -23.59 22.47
N MET A 126 -5.55 -22.33 22.19
CA MET A 126 -5.28 -21.32 23.21
C MET A 126 -6.55 -20.51 23.52
N GLY A 127 -7.06 -20.58 24.75
CA GLY A 127 -8.37 -20.10 25.17
C GLY A 127 -8.82 -18.67 24.85
N ASN A 128 -8.00 -17.82 24.22
CA ASN A 128 -8.31 -16.43 23.88
C ASN A 128 -8.04 -16.14 22.39
N LEU A 129 -8.55 -17.00 21.51
CA LEU A 129 -8.30 -16.92 20.06
C LEU A 129 -8.55 -15.52 19.51
N VAL A 130 -9.68 -14.89 19.80
CA VAL A 130 -10.07 -13.59 19.23
C VAL A 130 -9.08 -12.48 19.59
N THR A 131 -8.76 -12.35 20.89
CA THR A 131 -7.81 -11.35 21.37
C THR A 131 -6.40 -11.60 20.81
N ASN A 132 -5.93 -12.84 20.83
CA ASN A 132 -4.59 -13.19 20.33
C ASN A 132 -4.46 -12.91 18.83
N MET A 133 -5.49 -13.26 18.04
CA MET A 133 -5.55 -12.98 16.61
C MET A 133 -5.52 -11.48 16.33
N ALA A 134 -6.32 -10.71 17.06
CA ALA A 134 -6.36 -9.26 16.86
C ALA A 134 -5.01 -8.61 17.22
N LEU A 135 -4.37 -9.02 18.30
CA LEU A 135 -3.03 -8.54 18.67
C LEU A 135 -1.96 -8.93 17.65
N PHE A 136 -2.05 -10.17 17.11
CA PHE A 136 -1.15 -10.60 16.02
C PHE A 136 -1.32 -9.73 14.77
N VAL A 137 -2.56 -9.44 14.38
CA VAL A 137 -2.85 -8.55 13.25
C VAL A 137 -2.27 -7.15 13.48
N VAL A 138 -2.45 -6.58 14.68
CA VAL A 138 -1.85 -5.28 15.03
C VAL A 138 -0.34 -5.31 14.88
N ALA A 139 0.33 -6.32 15.44
CA ALA A 139 1.79 -6.43 15.36
C ALA A 139 2.27 -6.60 13.90
N LEU A 140 1.62 -7.47 13.13
CA LEU A 140 1.92 -7.73 11.73
C LEU A 140 1.78 -6.45 10.88
N GLU A 141 0.67 -5.72 11.04
CA GLU A 141 0.40 -4.51 10.29
C GLU A 141 1.35 -3.37 10.63
N ILE A 142 1.75 -3.22 11.89
CA ILE A 142 2.77 -2.23 12.28
C ILE A 142 4.09 -2.51 11.56
N VAL A 143 4.51 -3.77 11.51
CA VAL A 143 5.76 -4.16 10.83
C VAL A 143 5.66 -3.88 9.33
N ILE A 144 4.57 -4.29 8.68
CA ILE A 144 4.42 -4.14 7.23
C ILE A 144 4.19 -2.67 6.84
N PHE A 145 3.47 -1.90 7.64
CA PHE A 145 3.32 -0.45 7.46
C PHE A 145 4.68 0.27 7.36
N GLY A 146 5.65 -0.14 8.17
CA GLY A 146 7.01 0.40 8.13
C GLY A 146 7.83 -0.10 6.94
N LEU A 147 7.62 -1.34 6.51
CA LEU A 147 8.45 -2.00 5.50
C LEU A 147 7.95 -1.81 4.07
N TYR A 148 6.63 -1.72 3.85
CA TYR A 148 6.01 -1.66 2.53
C TYR A 148 5.57 -0.23 2.17
N PRO A 149 6.29 0.46 1.27
CA PRO A 149 6.07 1.88 0.96
C PRO A 149 4.97 2.06 -0.10
N ASP A 150 3.73 1.73 0.23
CA ASP A 150 2.57 1.89 -0.65
C ASP A 150 1.43 2.60 0.07
N ALA A 151 0.87 3.67 -0.54
CA ALA A 151 -0.15 4.50 0.10
C ALA A 151 -1.44 3.73 0.38
N LEU A 152 -1.89 2.90 -0.58
CA LEU A 152 -3.09 2.10 -0.42
C LEU A 152 -2.92 1.06 0.68
N HIS A 153 -1.77 0.37 0.70
CA HIS A 153 -1.47 -0.60 1.75
C HIS A 153 -1.43 0.06 3.14
N ARG A 154 -0.77 1.22 3.27
CA ARG A 154 -0.72 1.96 4.54
C ARG A 154 -2.11 2.34 5.04
N MET A 155 -3.01 2.76 4.13
CA MET A 155 -4.39 3.03 4.49
C MET A 155 -5.09 1.77 5.02
N LEU A 156 -4.92 0.63 4.34
CA LEU A 156 -5.49 -0.65 4.77
C LEU A 156 -4.90 -1.11 6.10
N SER A 157 -3.58 -0.97 6.30
CA SER A 157 -2.92 -1.29 7.57
C SER A 157 -3.48 -0.48 8.74
N VAL A 158 -3.70 0.82 8.56
CA VAL A 158 -4.33 1.66 9.61
C VAL A 158 -5.73 1.17 9.92
N LEU A 159 -6.54 0.87 8.89
CA LEU A 159 -7.89 0.34 9.09
C LEU A 159 -7.87 -1.02 9.79
N ALA A 160 -6.95 -1.91 9.42
CA ALA A 160 -6.79 -3.22 10.03
C ALA A 160 -6.35 -3.10 11.51
N ILE A 161 -5.39 -2.21 11.82
CA ILE A 161 -4.95 -1.96 13.20
C ILE A 161 -6.11 -1.43 14.05
N VAL A 162 -6.83 -0.42 13.54
CA VAL A 162 -7.99 0.16 14.27
C VAL A 162 -9.07 -0.89 14.46
N GLY A 163 -9.41 -1.66 13.41
CA GLY A 163 -10.39 -2.73 13.50
C GLY A 163 -9.99 -3.80 14.50
N ALA A 164 -8.73 -4.24 14.48
CA ALA A 164 -8.21 -5.24 15.43
C ALA A 164 -8.23 -4.72 16.89
N LEU A 165 -7.84 -3.45 17.11
CA LEU A 165 -7.92 -2.84 18.45
C LEU A 165 -9.37 -2.76 18.94
N LEU A 166 -10.33 -2.41 18.09
CA LEU A 166 -11.75 -2.42 18.45
C LEU A 166 -12.23 -3.81 18.83
N VAL A 167 -11.78 -4.85 18.09
CA VAL A 167 -12.09 -6.25 18.42
C VAL A 167 -11.55 -6.62 19.81
N VAL A 168 -10.30 -6.27 20.13
CA VAL A 168 -9.70 -6.51 21.46
C VAL A 168 -10.51 -5.83 22.55
N LEU A 169 -10.80 -4.53 22.38
CA LEU A 169 -11.52 -3.75 23.38
C LEU A 169 -12.94 -4.27 23.62
N TYR A 170 -13.59 -4.71 22.55
CA TYR A 170 -14.92 -5.30 22.61
C TYR A 170 -14.91 -6.66 23.31
N ASP A 171 -13.96 -7.53 22.97
CA ASP A 171 -13.79 -8.86 23.59
C ASP A 171 -13.52 -8.75 25.09
N GLN A 172 -12.70 -7.77 25.49
CA GLN A 172 -12.39 -7.45 26.88
C GLN A 172 -13.51 -6.67 27.61
N LYS A 173 -14.64 -6.41 26.93
CA LYS A 173 -15.80 -5.65 27.45
C LYS A 173 -15.47 -4.22 27.90
N MET A 174 -14.41 -3.62 27.35
CA MET A 174 -13.95 -2.26 27.67
C MET A 174 -14.68 -1.22 26.81
N ILE A 175 -15.99 -1.09 26.98
CA ILE A 175 -16.83 -0.21 26.15
C ILE A 175 -16.39 1.25 26.23
N GLU A 176 -15.98 1.71 27.41
CA GLU A 176 -15.49 3.08 27.60
C GLU A 176 -14.20 3.33 26.77
N ALA A 177 -13.31 2.34 26.70
CA ALA A 177 -12.09 2.43 25.88
C ALA A 177 -12.39 2.44 24.38
N VAL A 178 -13.48 1.78 23.93
CA VAL A 178 -13.96 1.88 22.53
C VAL A 178 -14.34 3.33 22.22
N HIS A 179 -15.13 3.98 23.09
CA HIS A 179 -15.51 5.38 22.90
C HIS A 179 -14.29 6.31 22.92
N ALA A 180 -13.35 6.07 23.83
CA ALA A 180 -12.11 6.85 23.89
C ALA A 180 -11.27 6.70 22.61
N LEU A 181 -11.14 5.48 22.07
CA LEU A 181 -10.44 5.23 20.80
C LEU A 181 -11.11 5.95 19.64
N LEU A 182 -12.45 5.88 19.50
CA LEU A 182 -13.18 6.57 18.46
C LEU A 182 -13.03 8.08 18.55
N LEU A 183 -13.08 8.64 19.76
CA LEU A 183 -12.85 10.04 20.00
C LEU A 183 -11.43 10.46 19.61
N LEU A 184 -10.43 9.67 19.99
CA LEU A 184 -9.03 9.91 19.64
C LEU A 184 -8.81 9.88 18.13
N LEU A 185 -9.43 8.95 17.41
CA LEU A 185 -9.39 8.88 15.95
C LEU A 185 -10.04 10.11 15.30
N ALA A 186 -11.20 10.54 15.81
CA ALA A 186 -11.88 11.73 15.31
C ALA A 186 -11.04 13.00 15.53
N VAL A 187 -10.52 13.20 16.73
CA VAL A 187 -9.64 14.33 17.07
C VAL A 187 -8.36 14.28 16.24
N GLY A 188 -7.74 13.09 16.11
CA GLY A 188 -6.55 12.90 15.28
C GLY A 188 -6.78 13.25 13.83
N THR A 189 -7.90 12.83 13.25
CA THR A 189 -8.29 13.17 11.87
C THR A 189 -8.42 14.68 11.68
N VAL A 190 -9.12 15.37 12.59
CA VAL A 190 -9.27 16.82 12.56
C VAL A 190 -7.91 17.52 12.71
N ALA A 191 -7.08 17.06 13.63
CA ALA A 191 -5.74 17.63 13.85
C ALA A 191 -4.83 17.47 12.62
N VAL A 192 -4.85 16.30 11.96
CA VAL A 192 -4.10 16.07 10.72
C VAL A 192 -4.62 16.97 9.61
N TRP A 193 -5.93 17.09 9.46
CA TRP A 193 -6.53 17.95 8.44
C TRP A 193 -6.19 19.42 8.65
N GLN A 194 -6.31 19.95 9.88
CA GLN A 194 -5.92 21.33 10.19
C GLN A 194 -4.40 21.57 10.07
N GLY A 195 -3.60 20.55 10.37
CA GLY A 195 -2.14 20.58 10.28
C GLY A 195 -1.58 20.32 8.88
N GLU A 196 -2.43 20.04 7.89
CA GLU A 196 -1.98 19.57 6.56
C GLU A 196 -0.96 20.50 5.91
N PHE A 197 -1.23 21.81 5.90
CA PHE A 197 -0.31 22.80 5.31
C PHE A 197 1.03 22.85 6.04
N ARG A 198 1.04 22.71 7.37
CA ARG A 198 2.26 22.68 8.18
C ARG A 198 3.06 21.40 7.96
N LEU A 199 2.37 20.27 7.80
CA LEU A 199 2.98 18.97 7.52
C LEU A 199 3.55 18.90 6.11
N LEU A 200 2.92 19.53 5.12
CA LEU A 200 3.44 19.62 3.74
C LEU A 200 4.71 20.48 3.67
N ALA A 201 4.80 21.54 4.47
CA ALA A 201 5.98 22.41 4.53
C ALA A 201 7.12 21.87 5.40
N SER A 202 6.90 20.76 6.12
CA SER A 202 7.88 20.19 7.06
C SER A 202 8.74 19.10 6.42
N ARG A 203 9.81 18.69 7.14
CA ARG A 203 10.65 17.53 6.80
C ARG A 203 9.90 16.20 6.72
N PHE A 204 8.64 16.13 7.17
CA PHE A 204 7.78 14.97 7.08
C PHE A 204 6.99 14.88 5.74
N ALA A 205 7.16 15.84 4.84
CA ALA A 205 6.58 15.81 3.50
C ALA A 205 6.80 14.46 2.75
N PRO A 206 7.99 13.82 2.84
CA PRO A 206 8.24 12.52 2.19
C PRO A 206 7.36 11.37 2.71
N LEU A 207 6.83 11.47 3.93
CA LEU A 207 5.93 10.45 4.50
C LEU A 207 4.49 10.59 3.97
N LYS A 208 4.14 11.76 3.42
CA LYS A 208 2.84 12.04 2.81
C LYS A 208 2.82 11.83 1.30
N ALA A 209 3.98 11.86 0.64
CA ALA A 209 4.05 11.60 -0.79
C ALA A 209 3.62 10.15 -1.07
N PRO A 210 2.66 9.93 -1.97
CA PRO A 210 2.24 8.60 -2.39
C PRO A 210 3.37 7.82 -3.06
#